data_30cc0d7fafebf7483ec283ec783b9f42
#
_entry.id   30cc0d7fafebf7483ec283ec783b9f42
#
_cell.length_a   1.000
_cell.length_b   1.000
_cell.length_c   1.000
_cell.angle_alpha   90.00
_cell.angle_beta   90.00
_cell.angle_gamma   90.00
#
_symmetry.space_group_name_H-M   'P 1'
#
loop_
_entity.id
_entity.type
_entity.pdbx_description
1 polymer ?
#
loop_
_entity_poly.entity_id
_entity_poly.type
_entity_poly.pdbx_seq_one_letter_code
_entity_poly.pdbx_strand_id
1 'polypeptide(L)'
;MRLVIKDGFEKLQKAAKDELNINLMPTTAFRDESFQTTLYNKYVSKEGVAKADTYSARPSYSEHQTGLSIDLKNTALSNIRLTDENYTWLENNAYKYGFIIRFPENKENITLYQFENWHIRYVGMDAAKIIYDNKLTLEEYIDLYETEY
;
A
#
# COMPACT_ATOMS: atom_id res chain seq x y z
N MET A 1 -2.98 11.97 4.20
CA MET A 1 -3.72 10.90 4.96
C MET A 1 -5.05 11.46 5.40
N ARG A 2 -6.14 10.72 5.17
CA ARG A 2 -7.47 11.09 5.71
C ARG A 2 -7.57 10.77 7.19
N LEU A 3 -8.46 11.48 7.93
CA LEU A 3 -8.65 11.22 9.36
C LEU A 3 -9.14 9.79 9.65
N VAL A 4 -9.95 9.22 8.77
CA VAL A 4 -10.53 7.87 8.94
C VAL A 4 -9.47 6.77 9.09
N ILE A 5 -8.27 6.93 8.51
CA ILE A 5 -7.22 5.92 8.60
C ILE A 5 -6.21 6.19 9.70
N LYS A 6 -6.28 7.37 10.34
CA LYS A 6 -5.29 7.80 11.34
C LYS A 6 -5.24 6.84 12.53
N ASP A 7 -6.39 6.57 13.14
CA ASP A 7 -6.47 5.72 14.34
C ASP A 7 -6.00 4.28 14.05
N GLY A 8 -6.37 3.73 12.89
CA GLY A 8 -5.90 2.41 12.45
C GLY A 8 -4.39 2.40 12.26
N PHE A 9 -3.86 3.44 11.63
CA PHE A 9 -2.42 3.54 11.37
C PHE A 9 -1.60 3.72 12.67
N GLU A 10 -2.05 4.55 13.60
CA GLU A 10 -1.38 4.73 14.92
C GLU A 10 -1.37 3.42 15.73
N LYS A 11 -2.46 2.65 15.68
CA LYS A 11 -2.52 1.32 16.31
C LYS A 11 -1.57 0.33 15.63
N LEU A 12 -1.50 0.32 14.29
CA LEU A 12 -0.57 -0.51 13.52
C LEU A 12 0.89 -0.18 13.88
N GLN A 13 1.24 1.12 13.93
CA GLN A 13 2.57 1.56 14.34
C GLN A 13 2.92 1.11 15.77
N LYS A 14 1.97 1.26 16.70
CA LYS A 14 2.17 0.83 18.08
C LYS A 14 2.42 -0.67 18.17
N ALA A 15 1.61 -1.49 17.50
CA ALA A 15 1.78 -2.94 17.50
C ALA A 15 3.13 -3.37 16.90
N ALA A 16 3.53 -2.78 15.76
CA ALA A 16 4.83 -3.05 15.16
C ALA A 16 6.00 -2.68 16.11
N LYS A 17 5.85 -1.59 16.87
CA LYS A 17 6.84 -1.20 17.86
C LYS A 17 6.91 -2.15 19.04
N ASP A 18 5.75 -2.56 19.56
CA ASP A 18 5.66 -3.44 20.72
C ASP A 18 6.15 -4.88 20.41
N GLU A 19 5.85 -5.39 19.22
CA GLU A 19 6.11 -6.78 18.83
C GLU A 19 7.50 -6.98 18.19
N LEU A 20 7.96 -6.05 17.35
CA LEU A 20 9.20 -6.17 16.59
C LEU A 20 10.24 -5.09 16.93
N ASN A 21 9.92 -4.16 17.84
CA ASN A 21 10.75 -2.99 18.13
C ASN A 21 11.11 -2.15 16.89
N ILE A 22 10.25 -2.13 15.87
CA ILE A 22 10.41 -1.33 14.66
C ILE A 22 9.55 -0.07 14.71
N ASN A 23 10.03 0.99 14.08
CA ASN A 23 9.27 2.23 13.90
C ASN A 23 8.79 2.32 12.46
N LEU A 24 7.54 1.90 12.20
CA LEU A 24 6.90 2.12 10.92
C LEU A 24 6.60 3.61 10.75
N MET A 25 7.15 4.23 9.73
CA MET A 25 6.93 5.65 9.44
C MET A 25 6.40 5.83 8.02
N PRO A 26 5.46 6.74 7.81
CA PRO A 26 5.03 7.08 6.47
C PRO A 26 6.17 7.83 5.75
N THR A 27 6.48 7.42 4.54
CA THR A 27 7.29 8.22 3.60
C THR A 27 6.41 9.10 2.75
N THR A 28 5.27 8.56 2.35
CA THR A 28 4.26 9.24 1.56
C THR A 28 2.88 8.72 1.99
N ALA A 29 1.91 9.63 2.10
CA ALA A 29 0.51 9.26 2.31
C ALA A 29 -0.37 9.90 1.23
N PHE A 30 -0.65 11.21 1.31
CA PHE A 30 -1.37 11.92 0.27
C PHE A 30 -0.38 12.45 -0.79
N ARG A 31 -0.70 12.26 -2.06
CA ARG A 31 -0.06 12.90 -3.21
C ARG A 31 -1.14 13.56 -4.07
N ASP A 32 -0.98 14.82 -4.40
CA ASP A 32 -1.85 15.48 -5.37
C ASP A 32 -1.47 15.09 -6.81
N GLU A 33 -2.31 15.47 -7.75
CA GLU A 33 -2.11 15.16 -9.15
C GLU A 33 -0.85 15.80 -9.72
N SER A 34 -0.50 17.02 -9.29
CA SER A 34 0.66 17.74 -9.78
C SER A 34 1.97 17.06 -9.37
N PHE A 35 2.02 16.59 -8.14
CA PHE A 35 3.14 15.80 -7.64
C PHE A 35 3.25 14.46 -8.39
N GLN A 36 2.12 13.74 -8.56
CA GLN A 36 2.12 12.47 -9.29
C GLN A 36 2.52 12.65 -10.75
N THR A 37 2.09 13.72 -11.41
CA THR A 37 2.48 14.05 -12.78
C THR A 37 4.00 14.22 -12.90
N THR A 38 4.58 14.99 -12.00
CA THR A 38 6.04 15.22 -11.98
C THR A 38 6.80 13.91 -11.73
N LEU A 39 6.34 13.11 -10.79
CA LEU A 39 6.95 11.83 -10.43
C LEU A 39 6.89 10.83 -11.59
N TYR A 40 5.70 10.64 -12.19
CA TYR A 40 5.50 9.75 -13.32
C TYR A 40 6.34 10.14 -14.53
N ASN A 41 6.33 11.42 -14.91
CA ASN A 41 7.13 11.92 -16.03
C ASN A 41 8.64 11.72 -15.81
N LYS A 42 9.12 11.83 -14.58
CA LYS A 42 10.50 11.51 -14.22
C LYS A 42 10.83 10.03 -14.49
N TYR A 43 9.93 9.11 -14.14
CA TYR A 43 10.12 7.69 -14.41
C TYR A 43 10.06 7.37 -15.89
N VAL A 44 9.08 7.94 -16.62
CA VAL A 44 8.97 7.79 -18.07
C VAL A 44 10.22 8.27 -18.79
N SER A 45 10.76 9.42 -18.40
CA SER A 45 11.99 9.96 -18.99
C SER A 45 13.20 9.07 -18.76
N LYS A 46 13.23 8.33 -17.65
CA LYS A 46 14.36 7.48 -17.29
C LYS A 46 14.25 6.07 -17.88
N GLU A 47 13.07 5.47 -17.89
CA GLU A 47 12.87 4.05 -18.15
C GLU A 47 11.83 3.74 -19.24
N GLY A 48 11.17 4.77 -19.78
CA GLY A 48 10.10 4.64 -20.76
C GLY A 48 8.73 4.32 -20.13
N VAL A 49 7.67 4.54 -20.90
CA VAL A 49 6.27 4.38 -20.45
C VAL A 49 5.99 2.96 -19.98
N ALA A 50 6.33 1.94 -20.79
CA ALA A 50 6.03 0.55 -20.48
C ALA A 50 6.62 0.10 -19.14
N LYS A 51 7.83 0.57 -18.80
CA LYS A 51 8.45 0.24 -17.51
C LYS A 51 7.86 1.07 -16.37
N ALA A 52 7.64 2.36 -16.58
CA ALA A 52 7.05 3.23 -15.56
C ALA A 52 5.66 2.74 -15.12
N ASP A 53 4.83 2.28 -16.05
CA ASP A 53 3.47 1.76 -15.77
C ASP A 53 3.46 0.54 -14.86
N THR A 54 4.56 -0.20 -14.73
CA THR A 54 4.61 -1.40 -13.86
C THR A 54 4.77 -1.09 -12.37
N TYR A 55 5.05 0.17 -12.00
CA TYR A 55 5.28 0.54 -10.60
C TYR A 55 4.84 1.97 -10.23
N SER A 56 4.35 2.74 -11.17
CA SER A 56 3.89 4.11 -10.92
C SER A 56 2.60 4.40 -11.66
N ALA A 57 1.59 4.80 -10.92
CA ALA A 57 0.32 5.22 -11.52
C ALA A 57 0.49 6.45 -12.40
N ARG A 58 -0.20 6.46 -13.52
CA ARG A 58 -0.32 7.65 -14.36
C ARG A 58 -1.00 8.79 -13.58
N PRO A 59 -0.81 10.07 -13.98
CA PRO A 59 -1.54 11.19 -13.39
C PRO A 59 -3.04 10.91 -13.30
N SER A 60 -3.67 11.31 -12.22
CA SER A 60 -5.08 11.08 -11.87
C SER A 60 -5.46 9.63 -11.50
N TYR A 61 -4.55 8.66 -11.61
CA TYR A 61 -4.83 7.24 -11.30
C TYR A 61 -4.14 6.72 -10.02
N SER A 62 -3.36 7.57 -9.35
CA SER A 62 -2.71 7.16 -8.10
C SER A 62 -3.71 7.10 -6.94
N GLU A 63 -3.78 5.97 -6.25
CA GLU A 63 -4.62 5.84 -5.06
C GLU A 63 -4.14 6.69 -3.86
N HIS A 64 -2.92 7.22 -3.88
CA HIS A 64 -2.47 8.23 -2.92
C HIS A 64 -3.30 9.52 -2.98
N GLN A 65 -3.95 9.82 -4.12
CA GLN A 65 -4.89 10.94 -4.24
C GLN A 65 -6.16 10.74 -3.40
N THR A 66 -6.50 9.50 -3.06
CA THR A 66 -7.61 9.20 -2.15
C THR A 66 -7.29 9.54 -0.70
N GLY A 67 -5.99 9.61 -0.34
CA GLY A 67 -5.50 9.74 1.03
C GLY A 67 -5.70 8.48 1.89
N LEU A 68 -5.99 7.32 1.25
CA LEU A 68 -6.20 6.03 1.91
C LEU A 68 -5.00 5.08 1.79
N SER A 69 -3.96 5.47 1.06
CA SER A 69 -2.72 4.68 0.89
C SER A 69 -1.56 5.32 1.61
N ILE A 70 -0.64 4.50 2.07
CA ILE A 70 0.57 4.92 2.79
C ILE A 70 1.74 4.08 2.29
N ASP A 71 2.82 4.77 1.89
CA ASP A 71 4.13 4.16 1.70
C ASP A 71 4.90 4.19 3.02
N LEU A 72 5.42 3.05 3.43
CA LEU A 72 6.07 2.83 4.72
C LEU A 72 7.58 2.67 4.61
N LYS A 73 8.28 3.05 5.68
CA LYS A 73 9.66 2.68 5.94
C LYS A 73 9.84 2.32 7.42
N ASN A 74 10.92 1.59 7.72
CA ASN A 74 11.44 1.50 9.09
C ASN A 74 12.50 2.58 9.28
N THR A 75 12.36 3.44 10.30
CA THR A 75 13.30 4.53 10.56
C THR A 75 14.69 4.07 10.98
N ALA A 76 14.84 2.81 11.41
CA ALA A 76 16.16 2.23 11.71
C ALA A 76 16.98 1.95 10.43
N LEU A 77 16.37 2.01 9.26
CA LEU A 77 16.99 1.73 7.97
C LEU A 77 16.95 2.98 7.09
N SER A 78 18.08 3.32 6.48
CA SER A 78 18.17 4.41 5.51
C SER A 78 17.45 4.10 4.18
N ASN A 79 16.95 2.87 3.98
CA ASN A 79 16.27 2.41 2.79
C ASN A 79 14.75 2.54 2.93
N ILE A 80 14.10 2.91 1.83
CA ILE A 80 12.64 3.03 1.72
C ILE A 80 11.96 1.67 1.90
N ARG A 81 12.63 0.58 1.51
CA ARG A 81 12.09 -0.78 1.58
C ARG A 81 12.15 -1.34 2.99
N LEU A 82 11.06 -1.96 3.41
CA LEU A 82 11.01 -2.78 4.60
C LEU A 82 11.84 -4.06 4.40
N THR A 83 12.35 -4.62 5.49
CA THR A 83 12.98 -5.94 5.45
C THR A 83 11.93 -7.02 5.23
N ASP A 84 12.34 -8.24 4.83
CA ASP A 84 11.43 -9.38 4.67
C ASP A 84 10.69 -9.70 5.98
N GLU A 85 11.36 -9.56 7.13
CA GLU A 85 10.73 -9.74 8.44
C GLU A 85 9.65 -8.69 8.70
N ASN A 86 9.90 -7.41 8.38
CA ASN A 86 8.92 -6.34 8.53
C ASN A 86 7.73 -6.54 7.60
N TYR A 87 7.98 -6.97 6.36
CA TYR A 87 6.93 -7.30 5.41
C TYR A 87 6.09 -8.47 5.88
N THR A 88 6.71 -9.58 6.29
CA THR A 88 6.00 -10.77 6.80
C THR A 88 5.11 -10.41 7.99
N TRP A 89 5.59 -9.54 8.88
CA TRP A 89 4.77 -9.06 9.98
C TRP A 89 3.59 -8.21 9.50
N LEU A 90 3.82 -7.26 8.59
CA LEU A 90 2.76 -6.43 8.01
C LEU A 90 1.70 -7.28 7.30
N GLU A 91 2.11 -8.22 6.47
CA GLU A 91 1.21 -9.14 5.76
C GLU A 91 0.29 -9.88 6.73
N ASN A 92 0.80 -10.32 7.88
CA ASN A 92 0.06 -11.09 8.88
C ASN A 92 -0.71 -10.23 9.90
N ASN A 93 -0.54 -8.91 9.92
CA ASN A 93 -1.12 -8.06 10.94
C ASN A 93 -1.86 -6.83 10.45
N ALA A 94 -1.55 -6.30 9.27
CA ALA A 94 -2.11 -5.04 8.77
C ALA A 94 -3.65 -5.07 8.69
N TYR A 95 -4.24 -6.21 8.35
CA TYR A 95 -5.69 -6.39 8.25
C TYR A 95 -6.43 -6.11 9.58
N LYS A 96 -5.80 -6.38 10.72
CA LYS A 96 -6.37 -6.12 12.05
C LYS A 96 -6.61 -4.63 12.32
N TYR A 97 -6.02 -3.78 11.50
CA TYR A 97 -6.09 -2.31 11.59
C TYR A 97 -6.76 -1.70 10.35
N GLY A 98 -7.39 -2.54 9.50
CA GLY A 98 -8.11 -2.12 8.32
C GLY A 98 -7.25 -1.88 7.09
N PHE A 99 -5.99 -2.32 7.09
CA PHE A 99 -5.06 -2.18 5.97
C PHE A 99 -4.81 -3.51 5.26
N ILE A 100 -4.49 -3.44 3.98
CA ILE A 100 -4.01 -4.55 3.16
C ILE A 100 -2.64 -4.21 2.57
N ILE A 101 -1.86 -5.26 2.25
CA ILE A 101 -0.76 -5.13 1.30
C ILE A 101 -1.39 -4.93 -0.08
N ARG A 102 -1.15 -3.77 -0.69
CA ARG A 102 -1.87 -3.38 -1.92
C ARG A 102 -1.42 -4.16 -3.15
N PHE A 103 -0.13 -4.39 -3.27
CA PHE A 103 0.52 -5.06 -4.40
C PHE A 103 1.33 -6.27 -3.90
N PRO A 104 0.64 -7.40 -3.53
CA PRO A 104 1.30 -8.57 -2.99
C PRO A 104 2.09 -9.35 -4.05
N GLU A 105 3.02 -10.20 -3.61
CA GLU A 105 3.81 -11.06 -4.50
C GLU A 105 2.93 -12.01 -5.33
N ASN A 106 3.37 -12.28 -6.55
CA ASN A 106 2.74 -13.22 -7.49
C ASN A 106 1.30 -12.85 -7.90
N LYS A 107 0.93 -11.57 -7.79
CA LYS A 107 -0.37 -11.03 -8.20
C LYS A 107 -0.26 -9.92 -9.27
N GLU A 108 0.91 -9.75 -9.88
CA GLU A 108 1.18 -8.68 -10.86
C GLU A 108 0.27 -8.76 -12.10
N ASN A 109 -0.17 -9.96 -12.45
CA ASN A 109 -1.11 -10.17 -13.55
C ASN A 109 -2.54 -9.68 -13.25
N ILE A 110 -2.87 -9.45 -11.99
CA ILE A 110 -4.17 -8.94 -11.52
C ILE A 110 -4.06 -7.45 -11.19
N THR A 111 -3.09 -7.10 -10.37
CA THR A 111 -2.91 -5.71 -9.91
C THR A 111 -2.29 -4.80 -10.97
N LEU A 112 -1.63 -5.36 -11.98
CA LEU A 112 -0.83 -4.70 -13.03
C LEU A 112 0.40 -3.95 -12.49
N TYR A 113 0.70 -4.09 -11.21
CA TYR A 113 1.85 -3.49 -10.54
C TYR A 113 2.78 -4.57 -10.01
N GLN A 114 4.08 -4.28 -10.04
CA GLN A 114 5.07 -5.12 -9.39
C GLN A 114 4.84 -5.17 -7.87
N PHE A 115 5.37 -6.20 -7.22
CA PHE A 115 5.35 -6.33 -5.77
C PHE A 115 5.91 -5.10 -5.04
N GLU A 116 5.17 -4.60 -4.05
CA GLU A 116 5.56 -3.46 -3.21
C GLU A 116 5.34 -3.79 -1.73
N ASN A 117 6.40 -4.16 -1.02
CA ASN A 117 6.33 -4.52 0.40
C ASN A 117 6.07 -3.34 1.34
N TRP A 118 6.11 -2.12 0.84
CA TRP A 118 5.96 -0.87 1.59
C TRP A 118 4.60 -0.20 1.43
N HIS A 119 3.82 -0.58 0.41
CA HIS A 119 2.59 0.10 0.05
C HIS A 119 1.38 -0.59 0.67
N ILE A 120 0.75 0.08 1.64
CA ILE A 120 -0.47 -0.39 2.28
C ILE A 120 -1.67 0.49 1.90
N ARG A 121 -2.83 -0.15 1.77
CA ARG A 121 -4.10 0.51 1.46
C ARG A 121 -5.10 0.24 2.58
N TYR A 122 -5.76 1.32 3.06
CA TYR A 122 -6.90 1.20 3.96
C TYR A 122 -8.17 0.86 3.19
N VAL A 123 -8.86 -0.19 3.63
CA VAL A 123 -10.13 -0.67 3.05
C VAL A 123 -11.21 -0.89 4.13
N GLY A 124 -10.88 -0.60 5.39
CA GLY A 124 -11.73 -0.93 6.53
C GLY A 124 -11.48 -2.34 7.07
N MET A 125 -11.88 -2.59 8.33
CA MET A 125 -11.51 -3.83 9.03
C MET A 125 -12.17 -5.07 8.42
N ASP A 126 -13.44 -4.98 8.04
CA ASP A 126 -14.20 -6.12 7.50
C ASP A 126 -13.65 -6.55 6.13
N ALA A 127 -13.50 -5.61 5.20
CA ALA A 127 -12.91 -5.88 3.89
C ALA A 127 -11.46 -6.37 4.01
N ALA A 128 -10.64 -5.75 4.86
CA ALA A 128 -9.25 -6.17 5.07
C ALA A 128 -9.16 -7.61 5.59
N LYS A 129 -10.06 -7.99 6.49
CA LYS A 129 -10.09 -9.36 7.01
C LYS A 129 -10.50 -10.38 5.94
N ILE A 130 -11.51 -10.08 5.13
CA ILE A 130 -11.95 -10.95 4.03
C ILE A 130 -10.81 -11.14 3.02
N ILE A 131 -10.16 -10.04 2.62
CA ILE A 131 -9.03 -10.04 1.69
C ILE A 131 -7.88 -10.90 2.24
N TYR A 132 -7.53 -10.72 3.51
CA TYR A 132 -6.48 -11.49 4.17
C TYR A 132 -6.80 -12.99 4.25
N ASP A 133 -7.98 -13.35 4.76
CA ASP A 133 -8.38 -14.75 5.00
C ASP A 133 -8.45 -15.56 3.68
N ASN A 134 -8.84 -14.90 2.58
CA ASN A 134 -8.99 -15.53 1.26
C ASN A 134 -7.80 -15.27 0.31
N LYS A 135 -6.75 -14.57 0.75
CA LYS A 135 -5.56 -14.20 -0.04
C LYS A 135 -5.90 -13.49 -1.35
N LEU A 136 -6.87 -12.58 -1.28
CA LEU A 136 -7.34 -11.79 -2.42
C LEU A 136 -6.48 -10.54 -2.63
N THR A 137 -6.48 -10.03 -3.85
CA THR A 137 -6.15 -8.63 -4.11
C THR A 137 -7.38 -7.75 -3.88
N LEU A 138 -7.22 -6.44 -3.90
CA LEU A 138 -8.36 -5.51 -3.84
C LEU A 138 -9.27 -5.68 -5.07
N GLU A 139 -8.70 -5.92 -6.24
CA GLU A 139 -9.43 -6.18 -7.49
C GLU A 139 -10.31 -7.42 -7.36
N GLU A 140 -9.74 -8.55 -6.92
CA GLU A 140 -10.48 -9.80 -6.70
C GLU A 140 -11.60 -9.63 -5.65
N TYR A 141 -11.34 -8.86 -4.60
CA TYR A 141 -12.37 -8.56 -3.59
C TYR A 141 -13.54 -7.76 -4.18
N ILE A 142 -13.25 -6.71 -4.95
CA ILE A 142 -14.27 -5.89 -5.60
C ILE A 142 -15.09 -6.74 -6.56
N ASP A 143 -14.46 -7.54 -7.39
CA ASP A 143 -15.14 -8.41 -8.33
C ASP A 143 -16.07 -9.43 -7.66
N LEU A 144 -15.70 -9.95 -6.49
CA LEU A 144 -16.47 -10.97 -5.79
C LEU A 144 -17.58 -10.42 -4.88
N TYR A 145 -17.38 -9.24 -4.30
CA TYR A 145 -18.22 -8.75 -3.20
C TYR A 145 -18.90 -7.40 -3.47
N GLU A 146 -18.49 -6.65 -4.50
CA GLU A 146 -19.06 -5.33 -4.79
C GLU A 146 -19.76 -5.24 -6.17
N THR A 147 -19.84 -6.35 -6.92
CA THR A 147 -20.47 -6.38 -8.25
C THR A 147 -21.98 -6.64 -8.22
N GLU A 148 -22.63 -6.63 -7.07
CA GLU A 148 -24.08 -6.84 -6.92
C GLU A 148 -24.92 -5.52 -6.90
N TYR A 149 -24.46 -4.45 -7.57
CA TYR A 149 -25.25 -3.23 -7.70
C TYR A 149 -25.41 -2.78 -9.15
#